data_024441d8866c1cadafe06ab4828ab309
#
_entry.id   024441d8866c1cadafe06ab4828ab309
#
_cell.length_a   1.000
_cell.length_b   1.000
_cell.length_c   1.000
_cell.angle_alpha   90.00
_cell.angle_beta   90.00
_cell.angle_gamma   90.00
#
_symmetry.space_group_name_H-M   'P 1'
#
loop_
_entity.id
_entity.type
_entity.pdbx_description
1 polymer ?
#
loop_
_entity_poly.entity_id
_entity_poly.type
_entity_poly.pdbx_seq_one_letter_code
_entity_poly.pdbx_strand_id
1 'polypeptide(L)'
;MLVSRRKRKESKVIKVYLNNKILEQVTTMKYLSIIMDHKFSFKEHVTYVAERCTKLIHSLSRSAKVTWGIKQEALKTIYKGVILHLLLYGAPVWIDVMKYEHNKQKYIRLQRLINIRTAKEFRTTSSEALCILTGLTPIINKTEEAVKQYNVRKRNGSQKQELDNVIDFKDWPHPAYCVIITEAKDYKDPTVQAYTDGSKGGRGVGSGAAIFIGKKIVAQIKFRLDSKFSDNQAEQLAVIKALEATESINTRENSPRTATVLTDSRTTLDSLQNSNNHAYLIEEIRKRVATLQGSKWKIEFSWVKAHVGIYGNEIADILAKDAARSNDIDIVFSRIPISTLNYELEEESRQRWQKAWENCSKTAITKQYFSTFQERLNMKIRVTQNIAAMMTGHGKTRAYLHRFKLLENAKCACIQGDQTIDHLL
;
A
#
# COMPACT_ATOMS: atom_id res chain seq x y z
N MET A 1 -29.67 21.46 5.00
CA MET A 1 -28.69 22.31 4.26
C MET A 1 -29.11 22.41 2.80
N LEU A 2 -29.14 23.60 2.23
CA LEU A 2 -29.39 23.79 0.79
C LEU A 2 -28.05 23.96 0.08
N VAL A 3 -27.80 23.12 -0.93
CA VAL A 3 -26.58 23.16 -1.73
C VAL A 3 -26.87 23.80 -3.08
N SER A 4 -26.07 24.80 -3.49
CA SER A 4 -26.22 25.45 -4.78
C SER A 4 -24.86 25.88 -5.34
N ARG A 5 -24.57 25.52 -6.59
CA ARG A 5 -23.40 26.01 -7.35
C ARG A 5 -23.58 27.40 -7.92
N ARG A 6 -24.82 27.90 -7.98
CA ARG A 6 -25.12 29.25 -8.54
C ARG A 6 -24.78 30.31 -7.50
N LYS A 7 -24.12 31.39 -7.91
CA LYS A 7 -24.00 32.62 -7.11
C LYS A 7 -25.40 33.20 -6.94
N ARG A 8 -26.02 33.02 -5.77
CA ARG A 8 -27.30 33.67 -5.46
C ARG A 8 -27.00 35.06 -4.91
N LYS A 9 -27.64 36.08 -5.49
CA LYS A 9 -27.62 37.45 -4.96
C LYS A 9 -28.40 37.57 -3.64
N GLU A 10 -29.30 36.62 -3.34
CA GLU A 10 -30.07 36.56 -2.08
C GLU A 10 -30.19 35.11 -1.61
N SER A 11 -29.95 34.89 -0.33
CA SER A 11 -30.19 33.62 0.33
C SER A 11 -31.70 33.44 0.59
N LYS A 12 -32.44 32.85 -0.35
CA LYS A 12 -33.81 32.44 -0.04
C LYS A 12 -33.81 31.39 1.04
N VAL A 13 -34.37 31.72 2.19
CA VAL A 13 -34.65 30.75 3.26
C VAL A 13 -35.81 29.88 2.76
N ILE A 14 -35.53 28.60 2.53
CA ILE A 14 -36.54 27.63 2.18
C ILE A 14 -37.06 27.03 3.48
N LYS A 15 -38.34 27.21 3.77
CA LYS A 15 -39.01 26.58 4.92
C LYS A 15 -39.41 25.16 4.54
N VAL A 16 -38.80 24.19 5.22
CA VAL A 16 -39.15 22.76 5.08
C VAL A 16 -39.83 22.29 6.37
N TYR A 17 -40.94 21.63 6.26
CA TYR A 17 -41.68 21.11 7.41
C TYR A 17 -41.55 19.59 7.46
N LEU A 18 -41.27 19.09 8.67
CA LEU A 18 -41.32 17.66 9.00
C LEU A 18 -42.22 17.50 10.24
N ASN A 19 -43.28 16.71 10.13
CA ASN A 19 -44.27 16.53 11.23
C ASN A 19 -44.73 17.88 11.81
N ASN A 20 -45.12 18.85 10.97
CA ASN A 20 -45.53 20.22 11.30
C ASN A 20 -44.47 21.07 12.04
N LYS A 21 -43.21 20.64 12.11
CA LYS A 21 -42.10 21.42 12.67
C LYS A 21 -41.21 21.94 11.52
N ILE A 22 -40.85 23.22 11.62
CA ILE A 22 -39.91 23.83 10.64
C ILE A 22 -38.52 23.27 10.91
N LEU A 23 -37.90 22.76 9.86
CA LEU A 23 -36.49 22.34 9.92
C LEU A 23 -35.59 23.57 9.83
N GLU A 24 -34.66 23.69 10.75
CA GLU A 24 -33.64 24.73 10.73
C GLU A 24 -32.68 24.57 9.53
N GLN A 25 -32.48 25.65 8.79
CA GLN A 25 -31.55 25.66 7.68
C GLN A 25 -30.13 25.94 8.19
N VAL A 26 -29.26 24.94 8.10
CA VAL A 26 -27.84 25.06 8.48
C VAL A 26 -26.97 25.34 7.27
N THR A 27 -25.85 26.04 7.47
CA THR A 27 -24.84 26.32 6.43
C THR A 27 -23.82 25.22 6.28
N THR A 28 -23.61 24.43 7.32
CA THR A 28 -22.70 23.29 7.36
C THR A 28 -23.39 22.09 8.01
N MET A 29 -23.06 20.88 7.59
CA MET A 29 -23.53 19.66 8.22
C MET A 29 -22.42 18.62 8.25
N LYS A 30 -22.44 17.76 9.28
CA LYS A 30 -21.54 16.61 9.39
C LYS A 30 -22.28 15.38 8.85
N TYR A 31 -21.71 14.78 7.80
CA TYR A 31 -22.22 13.53 7.21
C TYR A 31 -21.09 12.52 7.06
N LEU A 32 -21.26 11.32 7.56
CA LEU A 32 -20.22 10.27 7.58
C LEU A 32 -18.84 10.81 8.04
N SER A 33 -18.83 11.60 9.12
CA SER A 33 -17.64 12.25 9.68
C SER A 33 -16.98 13.33 8.80
N ILE A 34 -17.53 13.66 7.63
CA ILE A 34 -17.09 14.77 6.78
C ILE A 34 -17.98 15.98 7.03
N ILE A 35 -17.37 17.16 7.25
CA ILE A 35 -18.11 18.41 7.35
C ILE A 35 -18.25 18.98 5.95
N MET A 36 -19.50 19.07 5.49
CA MET A 36 -19.87 19.63 4.21
C MET A 36 -20.47 21.01 4.41
N ASP A 37 -20.03 22.00 3.66
CA ASP A 37 -20.63 23.31 3.57
C ASP A 37 -21.49 23.44 2.33
N HIS A 38 -22.38 24.43 2.31
CA HIS A 38 -23.34 24.67 1.22
C HIS A 38 -22.71 24.93 -0.16
N LYS A 39 -21.39 25.19 -0.21
CA LYS A 39 -20.60 25.41 -1.44
C LYS A 39 -19.75 24.20 -1.81
N PHE A 40 -19.72 23.15 -0.98
CA PHE A 40 -18.78 22.02 -1.09
C PHE A 40 -17.32 22.48 -1.16
N SER A 41 -16.97 23.54 -0.40
CA SER A 41 -15.60 24.03 -0.35
C SER A 41 -14.72 23.20 0.57
N PHE A 42 -15.28 22.43 1.51
CA PHE A 42 -14.62 21.59 2.51
C PHE A 42 -13.58 22.31 3.37
N LYS A 43 -13.54 23.63 3.37
CA LYS A 43 -12.61 24.41 4.20
C LYS A 43 -12.80 24.15 5.69
N GLU A 44 -14.07 24.08 6.11
CA GLU A 44 -14.46 23.77 7.49
C GLU A 44 -14.01 22.36 7.90
N HIS A 45 -14.14 21.39 6.98
CA HIS A 45 -13.68 20.02 7.22
C HIS A 45 -12.17 19.97 7.48
N VAL A 46 -11.37 20.56 6.59
CA VAL A 46 -9.90 20.59 6.72
C VAL A 46 -9.48 21.30 8.03
N THR A 47 -10.16 22.38 8.40
CA THR A 47 -9.91 23.10 9.66
C THR A 47 -10.24 22.21 10.86
N TYR A 48 -11.42 21.61 10.89
CA TYR A 48 -11.86 20.72 11.95
C TYR A 48 -10.90 19.54 12.17
N VAL A 49 -10.51 18.85 11.08
CA VAL A 49 -9.58 17.72 11.16
C VAL A 49 -8.22 18.17 11.66
N ALA A 50 -7.70 19.30 11.15
CA ALA A 50 -6.42 19.84 11.58
C ALA A 50 -6.42 20.20 13.09
N GLU A 51 -7.48 20.82 13.60
CA GLU A 51 -7.62 21.14 15.01
C GLU A 51 -7.72 19.89 15.89
N ARG A 52 -8.53 18.91 15.47
CA ARG A 52 -8.67 17.64 16.17
C ARG A 52 -7.34 16.92 16.29
N CYS A 53 -6.60 16.80 15.18
CA CYS A 53 -5.28 16.16 15.16
C CYS A 53 -4.26 16.98 15.98
N THR A 54 -4.33 18.30 15.95
CA THR A 54 -3.47 19.17 16.77
C THR A 54 -3.67 18.91 18.27
N LYS A 55 -4.91 18.78 18.72
CA LYS A 55 -5.24 18.43 20.13
C LYS A 55 -4.65 17.08 20.52
N LEU A 56 -4.77 16.06 19.65
CA LEU A 56 -4.17 14.74 19.87
C LEU A 56 -2.63 14.83 19.96
N ILE A 57 -1.98 15.54 19.06
CA ILE A 57 -0.52 15.71 19.08
C ILE A 57 -0.07 16.45 20.36
N HIS A 58 -0.80 17.45 20.82
CA HIS A 58 -0.48 18.13 22.08
C HIS A 58 -0.67 17.22 23.30
N SER A 59 -1.69 16.36 23.30
CA SER A 59 -1.85 15.35 24.34
C SER A 59 -0.69 14.38 24.37
N LEU A 60 -0.29 13.83 23.22
CA LEU A 60 0.89 12.96 23.09
C LEU A 60 2.19 13.68 23.49
N SER A 61 2.32 14.96 23.16
CA SER A 61 3.50 15.78 23.47
C SER A 61 3.75 15.93 24.97
N ARG A 62 2.71 15.88 25.80
CA ARG A 62 2.86 15.91 27.27
C ARG A 62 3.57 14.66 27.80
N SER A 63 3.39 13.53 27.14
CA SER A 63 4.00 12.24 27.48
C SER A 63 5.30 11.96 26.73
N ALA A 64 5.72 12.82 25.79
CA ALA A 64 6.90 12.64 24.93
C ALA A 64 7.91 13.78 25.15
N LYS A 65 8.54 13.82 26.33
CA LYS A 65 9.58 14.82 26.65
C LYS A 65 10.92 14.47 26.04
N VAL A 66 11.83 15.45 25.94
CA VAL A 66 13.16 15.30 25.32
C VAL A 66 14.00 14.24 26.02
N THR A 67 13.97 14.23 27.34
CA THR A 67 14.81 13.35 28.20
C THR A 67 14.14 12.04 28.56
N TRP A 68 12.80 12.01 28.61
CA TRP A 68 12.03 10.82 28.97
C TRP A 68 10.69 10.75 28.24
N GLY A 69 10.00 9.61 28.31
CA GLY A 69 8.66 9.43 27.75
C GLY A 69 8.65 8.60 26.48
N ILE A 70 7.67 8.82 25.62
CA ILE A 70 7.41 8.01 24.41
C ILE A 70 8.61 8.05 23.47
N LYS A 71 9.10 6.87 23.06
CA LYS A 71 10.21 6.72 22.10
C LYS A 71 9.81 7.25 20.71
N GLN A 72 10.80 7.69 19.93
CA GLN A 72 10.60 8.22 18.57
C GLN A 72 9.82 7.26 17.66
N GLU A 73 10.15 5.98 17.70
CA GLU A 73 9.48 4.97 16.88
C GLU A 73 8.00 4.80 17.27
N ALA A 74 7.69 4.85 18.56
CA ALA A 74 6.30 4.82 19.02
C ALA A 74 5.51 6.06 18.55
N LEU A 75 6.12 7.25 18.56
CA LEU A 75 5.51 8.45 17.99
C LEU A 75 5.24 8.32 16.49
N LYS A 76 6.17 7.76 15.73
CA LYS A 76 5.99 7.47 14.30
C LYS A 76 4.88 6.46 14.08
N THR A 77 4.82 5.41 14.89
CA THR A 77 3.76 4.39 14.81
C THR A 77 2.39 4.99 15.09
N ILE A 78 2.26 5.81 16.14
CA ILE A 78 1.01 6.52 16.46
C ILE A 78 0.64 7.49 15.34
N TYR A 79 1.61 8.23 14.78
CA TYR A 79 1.36 9.12 13.66
C TYR A 79 0.83 8.35 12.46
N LYS A 80 1.51 7.28 12.04
CA LYS A 80 1.11 6.46 10.88
C LYS A 80 -0.22 5.74 11.11
N GLY A 81 -0.43 5.15 12.28
CA GLY A 81 -1.60 4.33 12.58
C GLY A 81 -2.87 5.12 12.96
N VAL A 82 -2.74 6.33 13.47
CA VAL A 82 -3.89 7.11 13.97
C VAL A 82 -4.01 8.45 13.27
N ILE A 83 -3.01 9.32 13.41
CA ILE A 83 -3.12 10.71 12.95
C ILE A 83 -3.22 10.78 11.43
N LEU A 84 -2.39 10.03 10.73
CA LEU A 84 -2.40 9.98 9.27
C LEU A 84 -3.74 9.48 8.72
N HIS A 85 -4.33 8.46 9.34
CA HIS A 85 -5.65 7.95 8.93
C HIS A 85 -6.76 8.99 9.14
N LEU A 86 -6.72 9.75 10.25
CA LEU A 86 -7.66 10.86 10.46
C LEU A 86 -7.50 11.96 9.41
N LEU A 87 -6.25 12.30 9.05
CA LEU A 87 -5.95 13.31 8.04
C LEU A 87 -6.37 12.89 6.63
N LEU A 88 -6.27 11.61 6.30
CA LEU A 88 -6.56 11.08 4.97
C LEU A 88 -8.00 10.60 4.80
N TYR A 89 -8.79 10.55 5.90
CA TYR A 89 -10.17 10.08 5.83
C TYR A 89 -10.99 10.90 4.83
N GLY A 90 -11.61 10.21 3.87
CA GLY A 90 -12.41 10.84 2.83
C GLY A 90 -11.64 11.78 1.89
N ALA A 91 -10.32 11.69 1.81
CA ALA A 91 -9.47 12.56 0.97
C ALA A 91 -9.97 12.73 -0.48
N PRO A 92 -10.49 11.71 -1.17
CA PRO A 92 -11.03 11.88 -2.52
C PRO A 92 -12.20 12.86 -2.62
N VAL A 93 -12.94 13.07 -1.53
CA VAL A 93 -14.09 13.99 -1.49
C VAL A 93 -13.65 15.44 -1.37
N TRP A 94 -12.60 15.72 -0.60
CA TRP A 94 -12.19 17.07 -0.24
C TRP A 94 -10.82 17.50 -0.80
N ILE A 95 -10.15 16.66 -1.60
CA ILE A 95 -8.78 16.96 -2.09
C ILE A 95 -8.67 18.30 -2.82
N ASP A 96 -9.71 18.73 -3.52
CA ASP A 96 -9.71 19.99 -4.28
C ASP A 96 -9.46 21.23 -3.41
N VAL A 97 -9.78 21.16 -2.12
CA VAL A 97 -9.49 22.24 -1.17
C VAL A 97 -7.97 22.45 -1.00
N MET A 98 -7.17 21.43 -1.25
CA MET A 98 -5.70 21.49 -1.17
C MET A 98 -5.04 22.23 -2.35
N LYS A 99 -5.81 22.63 -3.37
CA LYS A 99 -5.31 23.56 -4.41
C LYS A 99 -4.95 24.92 -3.83
N TYR A 100 -5.57 25.31 -2.70
CA TYR A 100 -5.31 26.56 -2.01
C TYR A 100 -4.21 26.43 -0.97
N GLU A 101 -3.15 27.24 -1.08
CA GLU A 101 -1.95 27.15 -0.26
C GLU A 101 -2.24 27.26 1.25
N HIS A 102 -3.15 28.16 1.65
CA HIS A 102 -3.51 28.33 3.07
C HIS A 102 -4.07 27.05 3.73
N ASN A 103 -4.71 26.17 2.94
CA ASN A 103 -5.21 24.88 3.44
C ASN A 103 -4.10 23.82 3.48
N LYS A 104 -3.21 23.78 2.47
CA LYS A 104 -2.00 22.96 2.53
C LYS A 104 -1.18 23.26 3.76
N GLN A 105 -1.00 24.55 4.07
CA GLN A 105 -0.21 25.00 5.22
C GLN A 105 -0.79 24.53 6.56
N LYS A 106 -2.11 24.33 6.69
CA LYS A 106 -2.69 23.74 7.92
C LYS A 106 -2.16 22.31 8.14
N TYR A 107 -2.13 21.48 7.11
CA TYR A 107 -1.64 20.10 7.19
C TYR A 107 -0.12 20.03 7.35
N ILE A 108 0.62 20.87 6.63
CA ILE A 108 2.07 20.97 6.76
C ILE A 108 2.47 21.40 8.18
N ARG A 109 1.81 22.39 8.76
CA ARG A 109 2.05 22.84 10.15
C ARG A 109 1.74 21.73 11.16
N LEU A 110 0.68 20.97 10.92
CA LEU A 110 0.31 19.84 11.78
C LEU A 110 1.38 18.73 11.71
N GLN A 111 1.79 18.31 10.53
CA GLN A 111 2.87 17.33 10.39
C GLN A 111 4.18 17.82 11.00
N ARG A 112 4.47 19.12 10.85
CA ARG A 112 5.62 19.75 11.47
C ARG A 112 5.62 19.60 13.00
N LEU A 113 4.47 19.73 13.67
CA LEU A 113 4.39 19.55 15.13
C LEU A 113 4.85 18.16 15.57
N ILE A 114 4.41 17.11 14.88
CA ILE A 114 4.82 15.74 15.20
C ILE A 114 6.29 15.50 14.81
N ASN A 115 6.74 16.03 13.67
CA ASN A 115 8.12 15.89 13.22
C ASN A 115 9.11 16.52 14.20
N ILE A 116 8.84 17.72 14.72
CA ILE A 116 9.65 18.38 15.75
C ILE A 116 9.78 17.47 16.99
N ARG A 117 8.68 16.86 17.44
CA ARG A 117 8.69 15.95 18.60
C ARG A 117 9.45 14.66 18.32
N THR A 118 9.26 14.11 17.12
CA THR A 118 9.93 12.87 16.71
C THR A 118 11.43 13.07 16.53
N ALA A 119 11.85 14.15 15.88
CA ALA A 119 13.28 14.47 15.69
C ALA A 119 13.92 15.11 16.92
N LYS A 120 13.13 15.53 17.92
CA LYS A 120 13.56 16.33 19.09
C LYS A 120 14.25 17.63 18.71
N GLU A 121 13.76 18.25 17.64
CA GLU A 121 14.33 19.42 16.99
C GLU A 121 13.76 20.76 17.47
N PHE A 122 14.45 21.84 17.06
CA PHE A 122 14.03 23.19 17.33
C PHE A 122 12.88 23.63 16.40
N ARG A 123 12.09 24.58 16.88
CA ARG A 123 10.97 25.16 16.10
C ARG A 123 11.45 25.95 14.87
N THR A 124 12.70 26.29 14.78
CA THR A 124 13.32 27.03 13.66
C THR A 124 13.69 26.13 12.47
N THR A 125 13.83 24.81 12.69
CA THR A 125 14.19 23.83 11.65
C THR A 125 13.13 23.79 10.55
N SER A 126 13.51 23.74 9.28
CA SER A 126 12.58 23.70 8.14
C SER A 126 11.70 22.45 8.14
N SER A 127 10.50 22.53 7.56
CA SER A 127 9.58 21.39 7.48
C SER A 127 10.15 20.28 6.60
N GLU A 128 10.88 20.63 5.57
CA GLU A 128 11.53 19.73 4.61
C GLU A 128 12.64 18.93 5.31
N ALA A 129 13.55 19.59 6.04
CA ALA A 129 14.58 18.93 6.83
C ALA A 129 13.96 17.99 7.89
N LEU A 130 12.89 18.43 8.55
CA LEU A 130 12.19 17.60 9.53
C LEU A 130 11.59 16.32 8.92
N CYS A 131 11.04 16.39 7.71
CA CYS A 131 10.55 15.21 6.99
C CYS A 131 11.70 14.23 6.69
N ILE A 132 12.84 14.72 6.25
CA ILE A 132 14.05 13.90 6.04
C ILE A 132 14.49 13.25 7.35
N LEU A 133 14.74 14.02 8.41
CA LEU A 133 15.22 13.50 9.69
C LEU A 133 14.30 12.45 10.30
N THR A 134 13.00 12.63 10.20
CA THR A 134 12.02 11.69 10.72
C THR A 134 11.76 10.51 9.78
N GLY A 135 12.08 10.63 8.49
CA GLY A 135 11.71 9.64 7.47
C GLY A 135 10.19 9.57 7.22
N LEU A 136 9.46 10.66 7.53
CA LEU A 136 8.02 10.74 7.30
C LEU A 136 7.75 11.49 5.99
N THR A 137 7.16 10.81 5.02
CA THR A 137 6.77 11.40 3.73
C THR A 137 5.93 12.66 3.95
N PRO A 138 6.16 13.74 3.19
CA PRO A 138 5.37 14.96 3.29
C PRO A 138 3.86 14.68 3.17
N ILE A 139 3.06 15.28 4.06
CA ILE A 139 1.63 14.97 4.19
C ILE A 139 0.86 15.22 2.89
N ILE A 140 1.24 16.22 2.12
CA ILE A 140 0.58 16.53 0.84
C ILE A 140 0.80 15.38 -0.16
N ASN A 141 2.03 14.84 -0.23
CA ASN A 141 2.33 13.69 -1.08
C ASN A 141 1.50 12.46 -0.67
N LYS A 142 1.36 12.20 0.65
CA LYS A 142 0.53 11.10 1.16
C LYS A 142 -0.97 11.32 0.90
N THR A 143 -1.44 12.56 0.91
CA THR A 143 -2.83 12.88 0.59
C THR A 143 -3.12 12.60 -0.89
N GLU A 144 -2.24 13.02 -1.79
CA GLU A 144 -2.38 12.78 -3.23
C GLU A 144 -2.27 11.29 -3.56
N GLU A 145 -1.35 10.57 -2.91
CA GLU A 145 -1.19 9.12 -3.04
C GLU A 145 -2.49 8.39 -2.64
N ALA A 146 -3.08 8.72 -1.48
CA ALA A 146 -4.33 8.12 -1.01
C ALA A 146 -5.50 8.37 -1.98
N VAL A 147 -5.57 9.56 -2.56
CA VAL A 147 -6.59 9.90 -3.58
C VAL A 147 -6.40 9.10 -4.86
N LYS A 148 -5.16 8.98 -5.35
CA LYS A 148 -4.85 8.17 -6.52
C LYS A 148 -5.21 6.70 -6.28
N GLN A 149 -4.82 6.13 -5.14
CA GLN A 149 -5.18 4.75 -4.76
C GLN A 149 -6.69 4.53 -4.77
N TYR A 150 -7.45 5.45 -4.19
CA TYR A 150 -8.91 5.38 -4.19
C TYR A 150 -9.49 5.45 -5.61
N ASN A 151 -9.03 6.41 -6.42
CA ASN A 151 -9.53 6.63 -7.77
C ASN A 151 -9.32 5.40 -8.67
N VAL A 152 -8.15 4.77 -8.59
CA VAL A 152 -7.88 3.57 -9.38
C VAL A 152 -8.75 2.39 -8.91
N ARG A 153 -8.94 2.22 -7.59
CA ARG A 153 -9.78 1.14 -7.04
C ARG A 153 -11.27 1.30 -7.36
N LYS A 154 -11.77 2.53 -7.45
CA LYS A 154 -13.21 2.84 -7.56
C LYS A 154 -13.67 3.29 -8.93
N ARG A 155 -12.78 3.62 -9.88
CA ARG A 155 -13.18 4.00 -11.23
C ARG A 155 -13.86 2.83 -11.94
N ASN A 156 -15.13 3.04 -12.28
CA ASN A 156 -15.86 2.20 -13.24
C ASN A 156 -15.37 2.57 -14.64
N GLY A 157 -14.42 1.83 -15.20
CA GLY A 157 -13.87 2.11 -16.53
C GLY A 157 -12.78 1.10 -16.92
N SER A 158 -12.16 1.27 -18.08
CA SER A 158 -11.15 0.40 -18.67
C SER A 158 -10.01 0.03 -17.70
N GLN A 159 -9.64 0.92 -16.79
CA GLN A 159 -8.61 0.64 -15.77
C GLN A 159 -9.05 -0.35 -14.69
N LYS A 160 -10.36 -0.55 -14.45
CA LYS A 160 -10.82 -1.54 -13.45
C LYS A 160 -10.58 -2.98 -13.93
N GLN A 161 -10.52 -3.21 -15.22
CA GLN A 161 -10.22 -4.52 -15.81
C GLN A 161 -8.74 -4.90 -15.67
N GLU A 162 -7.86 -3.91 -15.46
CA GLU A 162 -6.41 -4.12 -15.31
C GLU A 162 -5.96 -4.44 -13.87
N LEU A 163 -6.87 -4.41 -12.90
CA LEU A 163 -6.57 -4.72 -11.51
C LEU A 163 -7.11 -6.08 -11.09
N ASP A 164 -6.28 -6.81 -10.37
CA ASP A 164 -6.69 -8.03 -9.66
C ASP A 164 -7.46 -7.62 -8.39
N ASN A 165 -8.72 -7.29 -8.57
CA ASN A 165 -9.63 -6.85 -7.51
C ASN A 165 -10.51 -8.02 -7.04
N VAL A 166 -11.06 -7.87 -5.83
CA VAL A 166 -12.18 -8.68 -5.36
C VAL A 166 -13.35 -8.55 -6.35
N ILE A 167 -13.93 -9.68 -6.74
CA ILE A 167 -15.10 -9.70 -7.65
C ILE A 167 -16.34 -9.10 -6.96
N ASP A 168 -17.30 -8.66 -7.76
CA ASP A 168 -18.56 -8.12 -7.24
C ASP A 168 -19.34 -9.21 -6.46
N PHE A 169 -20.02 -8.83 -5.39
CA PHE A 169 -20.83 -9.74 -4.55
C PHE A 169 -21.84 -10.58 -5.36
N LYS A 170 -22.44 -9.98 -6.39
CA LYS A 170 -23.38 -10.68 -7.29
C LYS A 170 -22.75 -11.83 -8.09
N ASP A 171 -21.42 -11.80 -8.25
CA ASP A 171 -20.66 -12.78 -9.02
C ASP A 171 -20.01 -13.83 -8.11
N TRP A 172 -20.26 -13.77 -6.79
CA TRP A 172 -19.74 -14.75 -5.84
C TRP A 172 -20.36 -16.12 -6.09
N PRO A 173 -19.58 -17.21 -6.02
CA PRO A 173 -20.12 -18.56 -6.13
C PRO A 173 -21.02 -18.88 -4.95
N HIS A 174 -21.91 -19.84 -5.13
CA HIS A 174 -22.75 -20.31 -4.04
C HIS A 174 -21.91 -20.87 -2.89
N PRO A 175 -22.18 -20.56 -1.62
CA PRO A 175 -21.39 -21.02 -0.46
C PRO A 175 -21.23 -22.53 -0.31
N ALA A 176 -22.10 -23.31 -0.95
CA ALA A 176 -22.02 -24.77 -0.97
C ALA A 176 -20.90 -25.33 -1.85
N TYR A 177 -20.26 -24.50 -2.72
CA TYR A 177 -19.11 -24.92 -3.49
C TYR A 177 -17.85 -24.94 -2.59
N CYS A 178 -17.54 -26.12 -2.08
CA CYS A 178 -16.39 -26.35 -1.22
C CYS A 178 -15.20 -26.87 -2.02
N VAL A 179 -14.02 -26.32 -1.76
CA VAL A 179 -12.75 -26.87 -2.25
C VAL A 179 -12.21 -27.85 -1.22
N ILE A 180 -11.99 -29.10 -1.63
CA ILE A 180 -11.45 -30.14 -0.75
C ILE A 180 -9.93 -30.04 -0.78
N ILE A 181 -9.30 -29.82 0.38
CA ILE A 181 -7.85 -29.84 0.55
C ILE A 181 -7.49 -31.02 1.41
N THR A 182 -6.61 -31.89 0.90
CA THR A 182 -6.12 -33.08 1.56
C THR A 182 -4.64 -32.95 1.92
N GLU A 183 -4.19 -33.60 2.98
CA GLU A 183 -2.76 -33.75 3.23
C GLU A 183 -2.16 -34.78 2.29
N ALA A 184 -0.89 -34.59 1.88
CA ALA A 184 -0.20 -35.44 0.88
C ALA A 184 -0.15 -36.94 1.23
N LYS A 185 -0.42 -37.31 2.47
CA LYS A 185 -0.43 -38.70 2.97
C LYS A 185 -1.74 -39.43 2.74
N ASP A 186 -2.83 -38.73 2.45
CA ASP A 186 -4.19 -39.27 2.52
C ASP A 186 -4.83 -39.55 1.17
N TYR A 187 -4.15 -39.25 0.04
CA TYR A 187 -4.80 -39.49 -1.24
C TYR A 187 -4.54 -40.85 -1.83
N LYS A 188 -5.66 -41.45 -2.19
CA LYS A 188 -5.70 -42.68 -3.03
C LYS A 188 -5.26 -42.26 -4.43
N ASP A 189 -4.61 -43.17 -5.16
CA ASP A 189 -4.12 -42.93 -6.53
C ASP A 189 -5.17 -42.25 -7.40
N PRO A 190 -5.06 -40.94 -7.67
CA PRO A 190 -6.00 -40.25 -8.55
C PRO A 190 -5.75 -40.60 -10.00
N THR A 191 -6.81 -40.50 -10.84
CA THR A 191 -6.69 -40.73 -12.28
C THR A 191 -5.73 -39.72 -12.90
N VAL A 192 -5.78 -38.46 -12.43
CA VAL A 192 -4.95 -37.32 -12.89
C VAL A 192 -4.23 -36.67 -11.72
N GLN A 193 -2.94 -36.44 -11.88
CA GLN A 193 -2.13 -35.61 -10.97
C GLN A 193 -1.64 -34.39 -11.73
N ALA A 194 -1.92 -33.21 -11.20
CA ALA A 194 -1.52 -31.95 -11.79
C ALA A 194 -0.58 -31.20 -10.82
N TYR A 195 0.70 -31.12 -11.12
CA TYR A 195 1.68 -30.36 -10.37
C TYR A 195 1.75 -28.94 -10.92
N THR A 196 1.73 -27.96 -10.03
CA THR A 196 1.70 -26.53 -10.41
C THR A 196 2.72 -25.74 -9.64
N ASP A 197 3.35 -24.76 -10.31
CA ASP A 197 4.33 -23.86 -9.71
C ASP A 197 4.29 -22.48 -10.38
N GLY A 198 4.66 -21.44 -9.63
CA GLY A 198 4.85 -20.07 -10.08
C GLY A 198 6.30 -19.61 -9.85
N SER A 199 6.85 -18.82 -10.76
CA SER A 199 8.20 -18.28 -10.60
C SER A 199 8.27 -16.80 -10.96
N LYS A 200 8.88 -16.00 -10.07
CA LYS A 200 9.17 -14.61 -10.31
C LYS A 200 10.67 -14.34 -10.25
N GLY A 201 11.21 -13.82 -11.32
CA GLY A 201 12.62 -13.44 -11.41
C GLY A 201 12.83 -12.05 -12.00
N GLY A 202 14.08 -11.61 -12.10
CA GLY A 202 14.42 -10.29 -12.68
C GLY A 202 14.01 -10.10 -14.14
N ARG A 203 13.71 -11.19 -14.87
CA ARG A 203 13.34 -11.16 -16.29
C ARG A 203 11.84 -11.27 -16.55
N GLY A 204 11.03 -11.62 -15.54
CA GLY A 204 9.59 -11.74 -15.68
C GLY A 204 8.97 -12.68 -14.65
N VAL A 205 7.71 -13.00 -14.89
CA VAL A 205 6.90 -13.89 -14.06
C VAL A 205 6.36 -15.01 -14.95
N GLY A 206 6.43 -16.26 -14.49
CA GLY A 206 5.98 -17.41 -15.25
C GLY A 206 5.20 -18.40 -14.39
N SER A 207 4.30 -19.14 -15.02
CA SER A 207 3.49 -20.21 -14.46
C SER A 207 3.81 -21.51 -15.18
N GLY A 208 3.92 -22.61 -14.45
CA GLY A 208 4.18 -23.94 -14.98
C GLY A 208 3.22 -24.97 -14.43
N ALA A 209 2.78 -25.90 -15.26
CA ALA A 209 2.00 -27.05 -14.83
C ALA A 209 2.41 -28.31 -15.57
N ALA A 210 2.52 -29.44 -14.85
CA ALA A 210 2.80 -30.76 -15.38
C ALA A 210 1.69 -31.71 -15.00
N ILE A 211 1.04 -32.33 -16.02
CA ILE A 211 -0.13 -33.18 -15.84
C ILE A 211 0.28 -34.63 -16.08
N PHE A 212 -0.08 -35.50 -15.16
CA PHE A 212 0.24 -36.94 -15.19
C PHE A 212 -1.04 -37.77 -15.17
N ILE A 213 -0.99 -38.88 -15.90
CA ILE A 213 -1.91 -40.04 -15.75
C ILE A 213 -1.07 -41.23 -15.35
N GLY A 214 -1.23 -41.70 -14.12
CA GLY A 214 -0.31 -42.65 -13.52
C GLY A 214 1.12 -42.08 -13.47
N LYS A 215 2.07 -42.79 -14.09
CA LYS A 215 3.49 -42.38 -14.16
C LYS A 215 3.84 -41.61 -15.45
N LYS A 216 2.89 -41.41 -16.36
CA LYS A 216 3.14 -40.80 -17.67
C LYS A 216 2.74 -39.33 -17.68
N ILE A 217 3.63 -38.49 -18.15
CA ILE A 217 3.32 -37.07 -18.43
C ILE A 217 2.45 -36.98 -19.66
N VAL A 218 1.28 -36.38 -19.55
CA VAL A 218 0.32 -36.17 -20.65
C VAL A 218 0.26 -34.73 -21.15
N ALA A 219 0.64 -33.77 -20.30
CA ALA A 219 0.76 -32.37 -20.71
C ALA A 219 1.82 -31.63 -19.88
N GLN A 220 2.54 -30.76 -20.55
CA GLN A 220 3.44 -29.75 -19.93
C GLN A 220 3.01 -28.40 -20.43
N ILE A 221 2.70 -27.49 -19.51
CA ILE A 221 2.06 -26.23 -19.81
C ILE A 221 2.88 -25.11 -19.16
N LYS A 222 3.16 -24.07 -19.90
CA LYS A 222 3.88 -22.91 -19.41
C LYS A 222 3.23 -21.63 -19.93
N PHE A 223 3.13 -20.62 -19.06
CA PHE A 223 2.54 -19.33 -19.36
C PHE A 223 3.40 -18.21 -18.82
N ARG A 224 3.52 -17.13 -19.56
CA ARG A 224 4.20 -15.92 -19.13
C ARG A 224 3.21 -14.89 -18.64
N LEU A 225 3.57 -14.22 -17.55
CA LEU A 225 2.90 -13.04 -17.03
C LEU A 225 3.82 -11.81 -17.18
N ASP A 226 3.25 -10.62 -17.13
CA ASP A 226 4.04 -9.38 -17.10
C ASP A 226 4.88 -9.31 -15.80
N SER A 227 6.01 -8.61 -15.84
CA SER A 227 6.92 -8.42 -14.71
C SER A 227 6.27 -7.74 -13.49
N LYS A 228 5.16 -7.03 -13.69
CA LYS A 228 4.37 -6.37 -12.64
C LYS A 228 3.59 -7.33 -11.76
N PHE A 229 3.46 -8.59 -12.17
CA PHE A 229 2.69 -9.58 -11.43
C PHE A 229 3.46 -10.13 -10.23
N SER A 230 2.70 -10.69 -9.28
CA SER A 230 3.25 -11.34 -8.11
C SER A 230 3.49 -12.83 -8.37
N ASP A 231 4.36 -13.42 -7.60
CA ASP A 231 4.59 -14.85 -7.55
C ASP A 231 3.29 -15.62 -7.23
N ASN A 232 2.55 -15.19 -6.22
CA ASN A 232 1.25 -15.76 -5.87
C ASN A 232 0.24 -15.80 -7.03
N GLN A 233 0.24 -14.78 -7.92
CA GLN A 233 -0.63 -14.80 -9.10
C GLN A 233 -0.16 -15.83 -10.14
N ALA A 234 1.16 -16.02 -10.25
CA ALA A 234 1.70 -17.06 -11.13
C ALA A 234 1.31 -18.46 -10.64
N GLU A 235 1.38 -18.72 -9.32
CA GLU A 235 0.91 -19.94 -8.69
C GLU A 235 -0.58 -20.20 -8.95
N GLN A 236 -1.41 -19.18 -8.71
CA GLN A 236 -2.85 -19.29 -8.92
C GLN A 236 -3.21 -19.51 -10.39
N LEU A 237 -2.51 -18.85 -11.32
CA LEU A 237 -2.71 -19.06 -12.75
C LEU A 237 -2.29 -20.48 -13.17
N ALA A 238 -1.20 -21.01 -12.63
CA ALA A 238 -0.78 -22.38 -12.88
C ALA A 238 -1.87 -23.38 -12.50
N VAL A 239 -2.52 -23.17 -11.33
CA VAL A 239 -3.66 -23.97 -10.87
C VAL A 239 -4.84 -23.87 -11.84
N ILE A 240 -5.22 -22.67 -12.29
CA ILE A 240 -6.31 -22.48 -13.27
C ILE A 240 -6.02 -23.27 -14.55
N LYS A 241 -4.81 -23.14 -15.06
CA LYS A 241 -4.41 -23.79 -16.32
C LYS A 241 -4.29 -25.31 -16.20
N ALA A 242 -3.91 -25.81 -15.03
CA ALA A 242 -3.94 -27.23 -14.72
C ALA A 242 -5.37 -27.79 -14.70
N LEU A 243 -6.33 -27.05 -14.12
CA LEU A 243 -7.75 -27.43 -14.13
C LEU A 243 -8.34 -27.38 -15.55
N GLU A 244 -8.00 -26.39 -16.37
CA GLU A 244 -8.41 -26.32 -17.78
C GLU A 244 -7.88 -27.50 -18.59
N ALA A 245 -6.63 -27.87 -18.38
CA ALA A 245 -6.04 -29.05 -19.04
C ALA A 245 -6.70 -30.35 -18.56
N THR A 246 -7.04 -30.45 -17.27
CA THR A 246 -7.75 -31.62 -16.72
C THR A 246 -9.13 -31.79 -17.36
N GLU A 247 -9.84 -30.68 -17.63
CA GLU A 247 -11.15 -30.69 -18.30
C GLU A 247 -11.07 -31.31 -19.70
N SER A 248 -9.98 -31.06 -20.41
CA SER A 248 -9.76 -31.57 -21.78
C SER A 248 -9.34 -33.05 -21.86
N ILE A 249 -9.06 -33.68 -20.70
CA ILE A 249 -8.63 -35.10 -20.68
C ILE A 249 -9.80 -36.03 -20.92
N ASN A 250 -9.76 -36.80 -22.01
CA ASN A 250 -10.72 -37.87 -22.29
C ASN A 250 -10.43 -39.06 -21.38
N THR A 251 -11.24 -39.26 -20.35
CA THR A 251 -11.24 -40.50 -19.54
C THR A 251 -12.12 -41.57 -20.18
N ARG A 252 -11.74 -42.87 -20.03
CA ARG A 252 -12.60 -43.98 -20.47
C ARG A 252 -13.95 -43.91 -19.75
N GLU A 253 -15.05 -44.25 -20.44
CA GLU A 253 -16.43 -44.03 -19.97
C GLU A 253 -16.75 -44.60 -18.58
N ASN A 254 -16.05 -45.60 -18.07
CA ASN A 254 -16.28 -46.24 -16.77
C ASN A 254 -15.17 -46.03 -15.74
N SER A 255 -14.22 -45.10 -15.97
CA SER A 255 -13.15 -44.80 -15.02
C SER A 255 -13.55 -43.68 -14.06
N PRO A 256 -13.20 -43.80 -12.75
CA PRO A 256 -13.46 -42.73 -11.83
C PRO A 256 -12.70 -41.44 -12.26
N ARG A 257 -13.42 -40.34 -12.42
CA ARG A 257 -12.87 -39.02 -12.78
C ARG A 257 -12.35 -38.34 -11.53
N THR A 258 -11.13 -38.67 -11.12
CA THR A 258 -10.48 -38.08 -9.96
C THR A 258 -9.22 -37.32 -10.38
N ALA A 259 -9.06 -36.08 -9.90
CA ALA A 259 -7.85 -35.30 -10.14
C ALA A 259 -7.38 -34.64 -8.84
N THR A 260 -6.07 -34.71 -8.62
CA THR A 260 -5.42 -34.00 -7.51
C THR A 260 -4.50 -32.94 -8.06
N VAL A 261 -4.72 -31.71 -7.62
CA VAL A 261 -3.82 -30.58 -7.88
C VAL A 261 -2.82 -30.48 -6.75
N LEU A 262 -1.54 -30.58 -7.10
CA LEU A 262 -0.42 -30.54 -6.16
C LEU A 262 0.35 -29.24 -6.36
N THR A 263 0.46 -28.45 -5.29
CA THR A 263 1.16 -27.17 -5.29
C THR A 263 1.96 -26.99 -4.00
N ASP A 264 3.08 -26.29 -4.07
CA ASP A 264 3.83 -25.88 -2.87
C ASP A 264 3.40 -24.51 -2.33
N SER A 265 2.47 -23.84 -2.99
CA SER A 265 1.90 -22.57 -2.57
C SER A 265 0.84 -22.73 -1.46
N ARG A 266 1.26 -22.70 -0.19
CA ARG A 266 0.34 -22.66 0.95
C ARG A 266 -0.60 -21.44 0.90
N THR A 267 -0.09 -20.30 0.44
CA THR A 267 -0.89 -19.07 0.31
C THR A 267 -2.08 -19.27 -0.62
N THR A 268 -1.92 -20.01 -1.72
CA THR A 268 -3.03 -20.33 -2.63
C THR A 268 -4.03 -21.26 -1.96
N LEU A 269 -3.58 -22.31 -1.28
CA LEU A 269 -4.45 -23.24 -0.57
C LEU A 269 -5.23 -22.57 0.58
N ASP A 270 -4.55 -21.79 1.41
CA ASP A 270 -5.20 -21.03 2.50
C ASP A 270 -6.22 -20.04 1.96
N SER A 271 -5.93 -19.41 0.82
CA SER A 271 -6.86 -18.49 0.14
C SER A 271 -8.09 -19.21 -0.39
N LEU A 272 -7.94 -20.43 -0.91
CA LEU A 272 -9.07 -21.26 -1.38
C LEU A 272 -9.96 -21.74 -0.24
N GLN A 273 -9.39 -22.05 0.93
CA GLN A 273 -10.16 -22.40 2.14
C GLN A 273 -10.87 -21.21 2.77
N ASN A 274 -10.33 -20.01 2.61
CA ASN A 274 -10.90 -18.82 3.21
C ASN A 274 -12.13 -18.33 2.43
N SER A 275 -13.32 -18.63 2.91
CA SER A 275 -14.60 -18.21 2.31
C SER A 275 -14.78 -16.70 2.14
N ASN A 276 -14.00 -15.88 2.86
CA ASN A 276 -14.05 -14.42 2.75
C ASN A 276 -13.05 -13.87 1.72
N ASN A 277 -12.23 -14.72 1.12
CA ASN A 277 -11.29 -14.30 0.07
C ASN A 277 -11.98 -14.44 -1.30
N HIS A 278 -12.35 -13.31 -1.87
CA HIS A 278 -12.98 -13.20 -3.19
C HIS A 278 -12.07 -12.51 -4.21
N ALA A 279 -10.75 -12.72 -4.10
CA ALA A 279 -9.80 -12.28 -5.13
C ALA A 279 -10.10 -12.96 -6.47
N TYR A 280 -9.93 -12.25 -7.57
CA TYR A 280 -10.35 -12.69 -8.90
C TYR A 280 -9.83 -14.09 -9.26
N LEU A 281 -8.53 -14.36 -9.13
CA LEU A 281 -7.95 -15.65 -9.48
C LEU A 281 -8.43 -16.79 -8.56
N ILE A 282 -8.63 -16.51 -7.27
CA ILE A 282 -9.18 -17.48 -6.30
C ILE A 282 -10.60 -17.88 -6.69
N GLU A 283 -11.43 -16.90 -7.06
CA GLU A 283 -12.79 -17.20 -7.51
C GLU A 283 -12.81 -17.89 -8.87
N GLU A 284 -11.86 -17.60 -9.74
CA GLU A 284 -11.75 -18.31 -11.02
C GLU A 284 -11.37 -19.78 -10.81
N ILE A 285 -10.48 -20.09 -9.85
CA ILE A 285 -10.17 -21.48 -9.45
C ILE A 285 -11.46 -22.16 -8.93
N ARG A 286 -12.20 -21.52 -8.01
CA ARG A 286 -13.45 -22.07 -7.47
C ARG A 286 -14.49 -22.35 -8.55
N LYS A 287 -14.65 -21.46 -9.52
CA LYS A 287 -15.54 -21.64 -10.69
C LYS A 287 -15.13 -22.82 -11.52
N ARG A 288 -13.82 -22.99 -11.81
CA ARG A 288 -13.30 -24.15 -12.57
C ARG A 288 -13.54 -25.46 -11.84
N VAL A 289 -13.30 -25.47 -10.53
CA VAL A 289 -13.60 -26.64 -9.69
C VAL A 289 -15.10 -26.98 -9.76
N ALA A 290 -16.00 -25.99 -9.64
CA ALA A 290 -17.43 -26.22 -9.73
C ALA A 290 -17.84 -26.77 -11.12
N THR A 291 -17.28 -26.26 -12.22
CA THR A 291 -17.52 -26.76 -13.58
C THR A 291 -17.11 -28.24 -13.71
N LEU A 292 -15.91 -28.57 -13.23
CA LEU A 292 -15.41 -29.92 -13.25
C LEU A 292 -16.26 -30.87 -12.40
N GLN A 293 -16.69 -30.45 -11.21
CA GLN A 293 -17.60 -31.20 -10.35
C GLN A 293 -18.95 -31.46 -11.04
N GLY A 294 -19.48 -30.44 -11.75
CA GLY A 294 -20.66 -30.58 -12.59
C GLY A 294 -20.49 -31.67 -13.69
N SER A 295 -19.27 -31.86 -14.19
CA SER A 295 -18.88 -32.90 -15.16
C SER A 295 -18.45 -34.22 -14.49
N LYS A 296 -18.84 -34.42 -13.21
CA LYS A 296 -18.58 -35.60 -12.39
C LYS A 296 -17.10 -35.87 -12.07
N TRP A 297 -16.25 -34.86 -12.12
CA TRP A 297 -14.90 -34.94 -11.60
C TRP A 297 -14.90 -34.74 -10.08
N LYS A 298 -14.10 -35.51 -9.36
CA LYS A 298 -13.73 -35.25 -7.97
C LYS A 298 -12.38 -34.55 -7.98
N ILE A 299 -12.35 -33.27 -7.57
CA ILE A 299 -11.14 -32.44 -7.54
C ILE A 299 -10.68 -32.31 -6.10
N GLU A 300 -9.43 -32.60 -5.85
CA GLU A 300 -8.76 -32.46 -4.57
C GLU A 300 -7.50 -31.62 -4.73
N PHE A 301 -7.13 -30.87 -3.67
CA PHE A 301 -5.91 -30.10 -3.62
C PHE A 301 -5.01 -30.65 -2.52
N SER A 302 -3.72 -30.74 -2.79
CA SER A 302 -2.74 -31.18 -1.81
C SER A 302 -1.50 -30.31 -1.83
N TRP A 303 -1.00 -30.02 -0.64
CA TRP A 303 0.27 -29.34 -0.50
C TRP A 303 1.44 -30.32 -0.68
N VAL A 304 2.45 -29.88 -1.42
CA VAL A 304 3.74 -30.58 -1.56
C VAL A 304 4.86 -29.66 -1.10
N LYS A 305 5.91 -30.24 -0.57
CA LYS A 305 7.08 -29.46 -0.14
C LYS A 305 7.92 -29.08 -1.36
N ALA A 306 8.27 -27.79 -1.47
CA ALA A 306 9.16 -27.28 -2.50
C ALA A 306 10.58 -27.91 -2.44
N HIS A 307 11.17 -28.15 -3.59
CA HIS A 307 12.59 -28.51 -3.75
C HIS A 307 13.06 -29.73 -2.93
N VAL A 308 12.23 -30.76 -2.80
CA VAL A 308 12.58 -32.03 -2.10
C VAL A 308 12.68 -33.23 -3.02
N GLY A 309 12.81 -33.02 -4.34
CA GLY A 309 12.95 -34.09 -5.31
C GLY A 309 11.64 -34.73 -5.75
N ILE A 310 10.48 -34.10 -5.53
CA ILE A 310 9.20 -34.57 -6.08
C ILE A 310 9.20 -34.28 -7.57
N TYR A 311 9.34 -35.33 -8.39
CA TYR A 311 9.57 -35.25 -9.83
C TYR A 311 8.58 -34.32 -10.56
N GLY A 312 7.27 -34.44 -10.27
CA GLY A 312 6.25 -33.60 -10.92
C GLY A 312 6.38 -32.13 -10.54
N ASN A 313 6.72 -31.84 -9.27
CA ASN A 313 6.92 -30.46 -8.80
C ASN A 313 8.17 -29.80 -9.40
N GLU A 314 9.27 -30.58 -9.52
CA GLU A 314 10.49 -30.10 -10.18
C GLU A 314 10.26 -29.77 -11.66
N ILE A 315 9.42 -30.55 -12.36
CA ILE A 315 9.05 -30.23 -13.75
C ILE A 315 8.22 -28.94 -13.80
N ALA A 316 7.23 -28.77 -12.92
CA ALA A 316 6.42 -27.56 -12.86
C ALA A 316 7.29 -26.31 -12.59
N ASP A 317 8.24 -26.40 -11.65
CA ASP A 317 9.21 -25.34 -11.35
C ASP A 317 10.09 -24.99 -12.58
N ILE A 318 10.61 -26.00 -13.29
CA ILE A 318 11.39 -25.78 -14.53
C ILE A 318 10.53 -25.06 -15.57
N LEU A 319 9.29 -25.47 -15.78
CA LEU A 319 8.37 -24.86 -16.73
C LEU A 319 8.05 -23.40 -16.35
N ALA A 320 7.81 -23.12 -15.07
CA ALA A 320 7.55 -21.78 -14.56
C ALA A 320 8.76 -20.86 -14.76
N LYS A 321 9.98 -21.32 -14.42
CA LYS A 321 11.23 -20.58 -14.61
C LYS A 321 11.54 -20.34 -16.09
N ASP A 322 11.28 -21.32 -16.95
CA ASP A 322 11.45 -21.19 -18.40
C ASP A 322 10.47 -20.16 -18.96
N ALA A 323 9.20 -20.21 -18.57
CA ALA A 323 8.20 -19.23 -18.96
C ALA A 323 8.58 -17.79 -18.53
N ALA A 324 9.09 -17.64 -17.31
CA ALA A 324 9.52 -16.32 -16.79
C ALA A 324 10.69 -15.70 -17.57
N ARG A 325 11.54 -16.54 -18.19
CA ARG A 325 12.73 -16.13 -18.95
C ARG A 325 12.47 -15.95 -20.45
N SER A 326 11.49 -16.65 -21.00
CA SER A 326 11.18 -16.65 -22.43
C SER A 326 10.51 -15.36 -22.86
N ASN A 327 11.00 -14.76 -23.96
CA ASN A 327 10.36 -13.60 -24.58
C ASN A 327 9.37 -13.99 -25.68
N ASP A 328 9.38 -15.27 -26.10
CA ASP A 328 8.60 -15.80 -27.22
C ASP A 328 7.20 -16.30 -26.78
N ILE A 329 6.90 -16.21 -25.48
CA ILE A 329 5.60 -16.62 -24.92
C ILE A 329 4.75 -15.37 -24.70
N ASP A 330 3.55 -15.34 -25.28
CA ASP A 330 2.61 -14.24 -25.08
C ASP A 330 2.15 -14.12 -23.63
N ILE A 331 1.92 -12.87 -23.21
CA ILE A 331 1.40 -12.58 -21.88
C ILE A 331 -0.09 -12.94 -21.84
N VAL A 332 -0.43 -13.93 -21.02
CA VAL A 332 -1.78 -14.50 -20.96
C VAL A 332 -2.68 -13.80 -19.93
N PHE A 333 -2.09 -13.13 -18.96
CA PHE A 333 -2.85 -12.51 -17.89
C PHE A 333 -2.38 -11.06 -17.68
N SER A 334 -3.34 -10.12 -17.63
CA SER A 334 -3.07 -8.67 -17.64
C SER A 334 -3.59 -7.89 -16.42
N ARG A 335 -4.05 -8.57 -15.35
CA ARG A 335 -4.60 -7.90 -14.16
C ARG A 335 -3.54 -7.70 -13.09
N ILE A 336 -3.17 -6.44 -12.85
CA ILE A 336 -2.11 -6.04 -11.92
C ILE A 336 -2.56 -6.19 -10.46
N PRO A 337 -1.73 -6.75 -9.55
CA PRO A 337 -2.05 -6.80 -8.13
C PRO A 337 -2.17 -5.40 -7.53
N ILE A 338 -3.11 -5.23 -6.60
CA ILE A 338 -3.26 -3.97 -5.85
C ILE A 338 -1.97 -3.60 -5.10
N SER A 339 -1.21 -4.58 -4.65
CA SER A 339 0.09 -4.36 -4.01
C SER A 339 1.10 -3.68 -4.94
N THR A 340 1.18 -4.12 -6.20
CA THR A 340 2.05 -3.51 -7.21
C THR A 340 1.62 -2.08 -7.51
N LEU A 341 0.32 -1.83 -7.70
CA LEU A 341 -0.19 -0.48 -7.86
C LEU A 341 0.17 0.43 -6.68
N ASN A 342 -0.04 -0.05 -5.45
CA ASN A 342 0.30 0.72 -4.25
C ASN A 342 1.79 1.04 -4.21
N TYR A 343 2.64 0.08 -4.58
CA TYR A 343 4.09 0.29 -4.68
C TYR A 343 4.45 1.35 -5.72
N GLU A 344 3.87 1.28 -6.93
CA GLU A 344 4.12 2.27 -8.00
C GLU A 344 3.68 3.69 -7.57
N LEU A 345 2.52 3.82 -6.91
CA LEU A 345 2.03 5.10 -6.41
C LEU A 345 2.89 5.65 -5.25
N GLU A 346 3.37 4.77 -4.39
CA GLU A 346 4.32 5.16 -3.33
C GLU A 346 5.65 5.61 -3.92
N GLU A 347 6.16 4.92 -4.95
CA GLU A 347 7.40 5.29 -5.62
C GLU A 347 7.27 6.63 -6.36
N GLU A 348 6.14 6.87 -7.03
CA GLU A 348 5.84 8.19 -7.61
C GLU A 348 5.80 9.29 -6.53
N SER A 349 5.22 8.99 -5.37
CA SER A 349 5.20 9.90 -4.22
C SER A 349 6.61 10.20 -3.69
N ARG A 350 7.47 9.18 -3.65
CA ARG A 350 8.89 9.31 -3.26
C ARG A 350 9.69 10.15 -4.26
N GLN A 351 9.50 9.93 -5.55
CA GLN A 351 10.17 10.71 -6.60
C GLN A 351 9.78 12.19 -6.52
N ARG A 352 8.50 12.50 -6.27
CA ARG A 352 8.07 13.89 -6.04
C ARG A 352 8.69 14.48 -4.78
N TRP A 353 8.83 13.69 -3.72
CA TRP A 353 9.51 14.11 -2.50
C TRP A 353 11.00 14.42 -2.78
N GLN A 354 11.68 13.54 -3.51
CA GLN A 354 13.09 13.76 -3.88
C GLN A 354 13.28 15.06 -4.69
N LYS A 355 12.46 15.27 -5.73
CA LYS A 355 12.50 16.51 -6.51
C LYS A 355 12.26 17.76 -5.65
N ALA A 356 11.30 17.71 -4.74
CA ALA A 356 11.05 18.83 -3.82
C ALA A 356 12.23 19.05 -2.87
N TRP A 357 12.87 17.98 -2.40
CA TRP A 357 14.07 18.03 -1.58
C TRP A 357 15.24 18.70 -2.33
N GLU A 358 15.54 18.26 -3.54
CA GLU A 358 16.60 18.81 -4.38
C GLU A 358 16.43 20.31 -4.65
N ASN A 359 15.21 20.76 -4.87
CA ASN A 359 14.89 22.16 -5.17
C ASN A 359 14.79 23.07 -3.92
N CYS A 360 14.85 22.51 -2.70
CA CYS A 360 14.72 23.30 -1.49
C CYS A 360 16.02 24.01 -1.14
N SER A 361 16.03 25.34 -1.13
CA SER A 361 17.21 26.17 -0.78
C SER A 361 17.45 26.30 0.72
N LYS A 362 16.40 26.09 1.55
CA LYS A 362 16.44 26.34 3.01
C LYS A 362 17.13 25.23 3.81
N THR A 363 17.64 24.19 3.16
CA THR A 363 18.13 22.97 3.80
C THR A 363 19.56 22.63 3.43
N ALA A 364 20.37 23.63 3.09
CA ALA A 364 21.73 23.44 2.59
C ALA A 364 22.59 22.56 3.52
N ILE A 365 22.56 22.80 4.83
CA ILE A 365 23.32 22.02 5.80
C ILE A 365 22.81 20.57 5.86
N THR A 366 21.50 20.36 5.93
CA THR A 366 20.94 19.00 5.97
C THR A 366 21.27 18.19 4.70
N LYS A 367 21.37 18.86 3.54
CA LYS A 367 21.74 18.24 2.27
C LYS A 367 23.19 17.76 2.21
N GLN A 368 24.09 18.34 2.99
CA GLN A 368 25.47 17.85 3.11
C GLN A 368 25.51 16.44 3.72
N TYR A 369 24.56 16.13 4.62
CA TYR A 369 24.44 14.80 5.22
C TYR A 369 23.56 13.84 4.42
N PHE A 370 22.57 14.36 3.71
CA PHE A 370 21.58 13.58 2.94
C PHE A 370 21.30 14.25 1.59
N SER A 371 22.00 13.83 0.55
CA SER A 371 21.72 14.28 -0.81
C SER A 371 20.36 13.75 -1.28
N THR A 372 19.99 12.55 -0.80
CA THR A 372 18.69 11.92 -1.06
C THR A 372 17.97 11.57 0.23
N PHE A 373 16.62 11.54 0.18
CA PHE A 373 15.85 11.04 1.31
C PHE A 373 16.11 9.54 1.56
N GLN A 374 16.49 8.78 0.52
CA GLN A 374 16.74 7.36 0.61
C GLN A 374 17.99 7.06 1.47
N GLU A 375 19.04 7.87 1.38
CA GLU A 375 20.21 7.77 2.26
C GLU A 375 19.79 7.83 3.73
N ARG A 376 18.89 8.77 4.06
CA ARG A 376 18.37 8.86 5.43
C ARG A 376 17.53 7.65 5.84
N LEU A 377 16.69 7.11 4.94
CA LEU A 377 15.86 5.93 5.25
C LEU A 377 16.70 4.67 5.44
N ASN A 378 17.80 4.53 4.69
CA ASN A 378 18.72 3.40 4.81
C ASN A 378 19.61 3.48 6.05
N MET A 379 19.76 4.67 6.62
CA MET A 379 20.61 4.88 7.79
C MET A 379 19.94 4.30 9.06
N LYS A 380 20.54 3.32 9.69
CA LYS A 380 20.04 2.67 10.91
C LYS A 380 20.38 3.46 12.19
N ILE A 381 20.84 4.71 12.09
CA ILE A 381 21.22 5.53 13.24
C ILE A 381 19.98 6.15 13.89
N ARG A 382 19.90 6.05 15.21
CA ARG A 382 18.91 6.77 16.00
C ARG A 382 19.27 8.26 16.06
N VAL A 383 18.44 9.10 15.48
CA VAL A 383 18.63 10.55 15.50
C VAL A 383 18.36 11.08 16.92
N THR A 384 19.42 11.42 17.65
CA THR A 384 19.32 12.12 18.94
C THR A 384 19.15 13.62 18.71
N GLN A 385 18.85 14.38 19.75
CA GLN A 385 18.72 15.85 19.64
C GLN A 385 20.01 16.49 19.14
N ASN A 386 21.18 16.04 19.64
CA ASN A 386 22.45 16.61 19.24
C ASN A 386 22.78 16.29 17.76
N ILE A 387 22.54 15.04 17.35
CA ILE A 387 22.71 14.62 15.94
C ILE A 387 21.77 15.42 15.03
N ALA A 388 20.50 15.59 15.41
CA ALA A 388 19.55 16.37 14.64
C ALA A 388 19.99 17.84 14.53
N ALA A 389 20.41 18.43 15.65
CA ALA A 389 20.92 19.80 15.69
C ALA A 389 22.17 20.01 14.81
N MET A 390 23.09 19.03 14.80
CA MET A 390 24.21 19.02 13.85
C MET A 390 23.74 19.02 12.41
N MET A 391 22.89 18.06 12.05
CA MET A 391 22.42 17.84 10.66
C MET A 391 21.58 19.00 10.13
N THR A 392 21.04 19.85 10.99
CA THR A 392 20.22 21.00 10.60
C THR A 392 20.91 22.35 10.75
N GLY A 393 22.08 22.38 11.37
CA GLY A 393 22.76 23.62 11.71
C GLY A 393 22.12 24.44 12.82
N HIS A 394 21.20 23.84 13.58
CA HIS A 394 20.48 24.49 14.69
C HIS A 394 21.07 24.16 16.06
N GLY A 395 22.31 23.68 16.10
CA GLY A 395 23.02 23.40 17.35
C GLY A 395 23.29 24.65 18.17
N LYS A 396 23.52 24.48 19.48
CA LYS A 396 23.94 25.57 20.38
C LYS A 396 25.42 25.94 20.17
N THR A 397 25.87 26.04 18.90
CA THR A 397 27.22 26.50 18.60
C THR A 397 27.30 28.00 18.81
N ARG A 398 28.50 28.51 19.13
CA ARG A 398 28.71 29.95 19.32
C ARG A 398 28.37 30.74 18.05
N ALA A 399 28.72 30.22 16.87
CA ALA A 399 28.36 30.84 15.59
C ALA A 399 26.84 30.95 15.40
N TYR A 400 26.06 29.89 15.75
CA TYR A 400 24.61 29.94 15.70
C TYR A 400 24.03 30.95 16.70
N LEU A 401 24.49 30.94 17.95
CA LEU A 401 24.00 31.86 18.99
C LEU A 401 24.37 33.33 18.69
N HIS A 402 25.57 33.59 18.17
CA HIS A 402 26.01 34.89 17.73
C HIS A 402 25.13 35.44 16.59
N ARG A 403 24.74 34.65 15.60
CA ARG A 403 23.81 35.03 14.54
C ARG A 403 22.48 35.56 15.07
N PHE A 404 22.03 35.07 16.22
CA PHE A 404 20.80 35.53 16.89
C PHE A 404 21.06 36.59 17.96
N LYS A 405 22.28 37.16 18.02
CA LYS A 405 22.67 38.17 19.00
C LYS A 405 22.53 37.71 20.46
N LEU A 406 22.66 36.40 20.70
CA LEU A 406 22.63 35.80 22.04
C LEU A 406 24.03 35.68 22.65
N LEU A 407 25.09 35.80 21.81
CA LEU A 407 26.50 35.87 22.22
C LEU A 407 27.18 37.03 21.48
N GLU A 408 28.22 37.58 22.09
CA GLU A 408 28.98 38.73 21.53
C GLU A 408 29.85 38.33 20.34
N ASN A 409 30.37 37.10 20.35
CA ASN A 409 31.21 36.60 19.26
C ASN A 409 30.95 35.12 18.95
N ALA A 410 31.35 34.70 17.75
CA ALA A 410 31.20 33.34 17.24
C ALA A 410 32.43 32.47 17.49
N LYS A 411 33.56 33.01 17.99
CA LYS A 411 34.86 32.31 18.07
C LYS A 411 34.81 31.09 18.95
N CYS A 412 35.43 30.02 18.49
CA CYS A 412 35.63 28.79 19.27
C CYS A 412 36.65 29.01 20.38
N ALA A 413 36.54 28.24 21.47
CA ALA A 413 37.53 28.26 22.57
C ALA A 413 38.94 27.81 22.12
N CYS A 414 39.05 27.10 21.00
CA CYS A 414 40.34 26.71 20.40
C CYS A 414 41.04 27.88 19.69
N ILE A 415 40.40 29.03 19.53
CA ILE A 415 40.93 30.26 18.89
C ILE A 415 41.17 30.12 17.36
N GLN A 416 41.03 28.94 16.76
CA GLN A 416 41.35 28.66 15.37
C GLN A 416 40.26 29.08 14.37
N GLY A 417 39.08 29.45 14.84
CA GLY A 417 37.95 29.87 13.96
C GLY A 417 36.64 30.07 14.72
N ASP A 418 35.59 30.32 13.97
CA ASP A 418 34.23 30.39 14.52
C ASP A 418 33.76 28.97 14.89
N GLN A 419 33.07 28.85 16.04
CA GLN A 419 32.50 27.57 16.48
C GLN A 419 31.26 27.22 15.66
N THR A 420 31.50 26.80 14.43
CA THR A 420 30.50 26.18 13.54
C THR A 420 30.42 24.68 13.81
N ILE A 421 29.46 23.99 13.17
CA ILE A 421 29.35 22.54 13.25
C ILE A 421 30.55 21.90 12.54
N ASP A 422 30.92 22.39 11.36
CA ASP A 422 32.06 21.88 10.58
C ASP A 422 33.39 22.07 11.32
N HIS A 423 33.49 23.09 12.19
CA HIS A 423 34.66 23.31 13.02
C HIS A 423 34.73 22.36 14.24
N LEU A 424 33.57 21.80 14.64
CA LEU A 424 33.47 20.87 15.77
C LEU A 424 33.58 19.40 15.36
N LEU A 425 33.47 19.12 14.07
CA LEU A 425 33.66 17.79 13.45
C LEU A 425 35.11 17.63 12.99
#